data_54b11b478f8aefa85ebb99f0e3fe1d46
#
_entry.id   54b11b478f8aefa85ebb99f0e3fe1d46
#
_cell.length_a   1.000
_cell.length_b   1.000
_cell.length_c   1.000
_cell.angle_alpha   90.00
_cell.angle_beta   90.00
_cell.angle_gamma   90.00
#
_symmetry.space_group_name_H-M   'P 1'
#
loop_
_entity.id
_entity.type
_entity.pdbx_description
1 polymer ?
#
loop_
_entity_poly.entity_id
_entity_poly.type
_entity_poly.pdbx_seq_one_letter_code
_entity_poly.pdbx_strand_id
1 'polypeptide(L)'
;MIATYGHGTENDFVLVFDPNDEHSITTAQTAAICNRESGIGADGLIRIIKRDNKWFMDYRNADGSLAEMCGNGIRVMARYLVEKGHQPEGIFAINTRDGLKHLRVPLVDDISVNMGQVTDEAEAITAATNGHIWNGYNISVGNPHAVIFVNDMSDIGDLNEPPVVRPRDSYPEGVNVEFVKISEGNTIDMRVFERGSGETRSCGTGTCAVALAATLHTKGKLPATWIINPPGGRLEVNIDGHSNATLTGPAILVRDVDISRFLIE
;
A
#
# COMPACT_ATOMS: atom_id res chain seq x y z
N MET A 1 -23.84 -13.72 -0.09
CA MET A 1 -22.49 -13.93 -0.70
C MET A 1 -21.47 -13.88 0.42
N ILE A 2 -20.63 -14.90 0.52
CA ILE A 2 -19.55 -14.95 1.49
C ILE A 2 -18.29 -14.35 0.86
N ALA A 3 -17.65 -13.46 1.59
CA ALA A 3 -16.37 -12.84 1.27
C ALA A 3 -15.37 -13.15 2.39
N THR A 4 -14.09 -12.86 2.20
CA THR A 4 -13.06 -13.05 3.24
C THR A 4 -12.50 -11.68 3.64
N TYR A 5 -12.42 -11.43 4.94
CA TYR A 5 -11.76 -10.26 5.49
C TYR A 5 -10.31 -10.59 5.84
N GLY A 6 -9.39 -9.73 5.42
CA GLY A 6 -7.96 -9.90 5.67
C GLY A 6 -7.21 -8.58 5.62
N HIS A 7 -5.95 -8.58 6.03
CA HIS A 7 -5.10 -7.37 6.03
C HIS A 7 -3.63 -7.68 5.73
N GLY A 8 -2.93 -6.67 5.21
CA GLY A 8 -1.48 -6.62 5.15
C GLY A 8 -1.00 -5.40 5.94
N THR A 9 -0.27 -5.61 7.04
CA THR A 9 0.18 -4.52 7.94
C THR A 9 -0.96 -3.57 8.36
N GLU A 10 -2.06 -4.16 8.84
CA GLU A 10 -3.29 -3.47 9.29
C GLU A 10 -4.00 -2.59 8.24
N ASN A 11 -3.59 -2.62 6.98
CA ASN A 11 -4.38 -2.13 5.86
C ASN A 11 -5.32 -3.25 5.42
N ASP A 12 -6.61 -3.08 5.61
CA ASP A 12 -7.59 -4.16 5.61
C ASP A 12 -8.52 -4.17 4.39
N PHE A 13 -8.94 -5.37 3.98
CA PHE A 13 -9.69 -5.57 2.75
C PHE A 13 -10.79 -6.61 2.90
N VAL A 14 -11.88 -6.39 2.18
CA VAL A 14 -12.90 -7.41 1.91
C VAL A 14 -12.59 -8.03 0.54
N LEU A 15 -12.27 -9.34 0.53
CA LEU A 15 -11.95 -10.09 -0.69
C LEU A 15 -13.18 -10.85 -1.17
N VAL A 16 -13.60 -10.60 -2.40
CA VAL A 16 -14.70 -11.29 -3.07
C VAL A 16 -14.15 -12.18 -4.16
N PHE A 17 -14.27 -13.49 -3.99
CA PHE A 17 -13.84 -14.47 -4.98
C PHE A 17 -14.90 -14.65 -6.07
N ASP A 18 -14.60 -14.16 -7.26
CA ASP A 18 -15.51 -14.13 -8.41
C ASP A 18 -14.75 -14.40 -9.73
N PRO A 19 -14.15 -15.61 -9.85
CA PRO A 19 -13.20 -15.90 -10.93
C PRO A 19 -13.81 -15.80 -12.34
N ASN A 20 -15.12 -15.86 -12.47
CA ASN A 20 -15.83 -15.76 -13.75
C ASN A 20 -16.34 -14.34 -14.05
N ASP A 21 -16.12 -13.38 -13.14
CA ASP A 21 -16.61 -11.98 -13.24
C ASP A 21 -18.14 -11.89 -13.39
N GLU A 22 -18.88 -12.75 -12.65
CA GLU A 22 -20.33 -12.85 -12.71
C GLU A 22 -21.06 -11.84 -11.80
N HIS A 23 -20.37 -11.30 -10.80
CA HIS A 23 -20.96 -10.45 -9.77
C HIS A 23 -20.37 -9.03 -9.84
N SER A 24 -21.11 -8.11 -10.45
CA SER A 24 -20.75 -6.70 -10.39
C SER A 24 -21.08 -6.14 -9.00
N ILE A 25 -20.11 -5.47 -8.38
CA ILE A 25 -20.31 -4.71 -7.14
C ILE A 25 -20.19 -3.23 -7.48
N THR A 26 -21.25 -2.48 -7.24
CA THR A 26 -21.29 -1.04 -7.55
C THR A 26 -20.42 -0.22 -6.57
N THR A 27 -20.12 1.04 -6.94
CA THR A 27 -19.46 2.01 -6.07
C THR A 27 -20.18 2.16 -4.73
N ALA A 28 -21.52 2.32 -4.78
CA ALA A 28 -22.34 2.46 -3.57
C ALA A 28 -22.32 1.21 -2.67
N GLN A 29 -22.38 0.02 -3.28
CA GLN A 29 -22.28 -1.24 -2.54
C GLN A 29 -20.89 -1.41 -1.90
N THR A 30 -19.82 -1.06 -2.63
CA THR A 30 -18.45 -1.06 -2.08
C THR A 30 -18.36 -0.12 -0.87
N ALA A 31 -18.84 1.11 -1.00
CA ALA A 31 -18.83 2.08 0.08
C ALA A 31 -19.64 1.59 1.30
N ALA A 32 -20.79 0.95 1.08
CA ALA A 32 -21.60 0.37 2.16
C ALA A 32 -20.90 -0.80 2.85
N ILE A 33 -20.24 -1.69 2.10
CA ILE A 33 -19.47 -2.83 2.64
C ILE A 33 -18.28 -2.32 3.46
N CYS A 34 -17.54 -1.33 2.94
CA CYS A 34 -16.32 -0.81 3.57
C CYS A 34 -16.60 0.18 4.72
N ASN A 35 -17.83 0.64 4.90
CA ASN A 35 -18.18 1.57 5.98
C ASN A 35 -17.87 0.95 7.35
N ARG A 36 -17.09 1.67 8.19
CA ARG A 36 -16.61 1.15 9.48
C ARG A 36 -17.70 1.16 10.57
N GLU A 37 -18.76 1.94 10.41
CA GLU A 37 -19.85 2.03 11.39
C GLU A 37 -20.99 1.06 11.09
N SER A 38 -21.40 0.96 9.81
CA SER A 38 -22.60 0.22 9.39
C SER A 38 -22.32 -0.98 8.50
N GLY A 39 -21.08 -1.09 7.99
CA GLY A 39 -20.64 -2.15 7.09
C GLY A 39 -19.84 -3.26 7.77
N ILE A 40 -18.98 -3.90 6.98
CA ILE A 40 -17.93 -4.79 7.48
C ILE A 40 -16.78 -3.96 8.07
N GLY A 41 -16.51 -2.80 7.46
CA GLY A 41 -15.44 -1.89 7.81
C GLY A 41 -14.10 -2.34 7.19
N ALA A 42 -13.63 -1.64 6.16
CA ALA A 42 -12.35 -1.94 5.52
C ALA A 42 -11.82 -0.72 4.76
N ASP A 43 -10.52 -0.69 4.47
CA ASP A 43 -9.87 0.32 3.63
C ASP A 43 -10.20 0.14 2.15
N GLY A 44 -10.66 -1.06 1.77
CA GLY A 44 -11.09 -1.30 0.41
C GLY A 44 -11.65 -2.71 0.17
N LEU A 45 -12.11 -2.89 -1.07
CA LEU A 45 -12.66 -4.16 -1.55
C LEU A 45 -11.85 -4.65 -2.75
N ILE A 46 -11.51 -5.92 -2.76
CA ILE A 46 -10.80 -6.60 -3.84
C ILE A 46 -11.67 -7.71 -4.39
N ARG A 47 -12.13 -7.56 -5.65
CA ARG A 47 -12.68 -8.69 -6.38
C ARG A 47 -11.54 -9.47 -7.02
N ILE A 48 -11.51 -10.76 -6.75
CA ILE A 48 -10.53 -11.71 -7.28
C ILE A 48 -11.16 -12.34 -8.52
N ILE A 49 -10.83 -11.81 -9.69
CA ILE A 49 -11.39 -12.25 -10.97
C ILE A 49 -10.32 -12.85 -11.89
N LYS A 50 -10.75 -13.44 -13.00
CA LYS A 50 -9.85 -13.80 -14.10
C LYS A 50 -10.16 -12.96 -15.32
N ARG A 51 -9.11 -12.46 -15.98
CA ARG A 51 -9.14 -11.87 -17.31
C ARG A 51 -8.15 -12.63 -18.20
N ASP A 52 -8.58 -13.11 -19.34
CA ASP A 52 -7.75 -13.94 -20.24
C ASP A 52 -7.08 -15.10 -19.51
N ASN A 53 -7.82 -15.81 -18.66
CA ASN A 53 -7.35 -16.92 -17.82
C ASN A 53 -6.24 -16.56 -16.80
N LYS A 54 -5.98 -15.28 -16.54
CA LYS A 54 -4.98 -14.80 -15.57
C LYS A 54 -5.70 -14.11 -14.42
N TRP A 55 -5.17 -14.28 -13.21
CA TRP A 55 -5.67 -13.56 -12.03
C TRP A 55 -5.59 -12.06 -12.24
N PHE A 56 -6.65 -11.34 -11.88
CA PHE A 56 -6.76 -9.90 -11.94
C PHE A 56 -7.28 -9.36 -10.61
N MET A 57 -6.58 -8.38 -10.06
CA MET A 57 -6.96 -7.66 -8.87
C MET A 57 -7.88 -6.49 -9.25
N ASP A 58 -9.19 -6.66 -9.11
CA ASP A 58 -10.15 -5.57 -9.25
C ASP A 58 -10.30 -4.85 -7.91
N TYR A 59 -9.40 -3.91 -7.66
CA TYR A 59 -9.32 -3.18 -6.39
C TYR A 59 -10.12 -1.89 -6.43
N ARG A 60 -10.82 -1.61 -5.31
CA ARG A 60 -11.58 -0.39 -5.05
C ARG A 60 -11.29 0.13 -3.66
N ASN A 61 -11.13 1.43 -3.54
CA ASN A 61 -11.03 2.13 -2.26
C ASN A 61 -12.33 2.00 -1.45
N ALA A 62 -12.30 2.39 -0.18
CA ALA A 62 -13.46 2.33 0.70
C ALA A 62 -14.67 3.14 0.21
N ASP A 63 -14.45 4.22 -0.53
CA ASP A 63 -15.51 5.04 -1.15
C ASP A 63 -16.09 4.43 -2.44
N GLY A 64 -15.54 3.29 -2.88
CA GLY A 64 -15.92 2.57 -4.09
C GLY A 64 -15.26 3.09 -5.37
N SER A 65 -14.39 4.09 -5.30
CA SER A 65 -13.58 4.54 -6.45
C SER A 65 -12.61 3.44 -6.89
N LEU A 66 -12.38 3.37 -8.20
CA LEU A 66 -11.40 2.42 -8.75
C LEU A 66 -9.99 2.88 -8.42
N ALA A 67 -9.17 1.95 -7.96
CA ALA A 67 -7.75 2.19 -7.73
C ALA A 67 -6.89 1.26 -8.59
N GLU A 68 -5.70 1.71 -8.91
CA GLU A 68 -4.81 1.03 -9.84
C GLU A 68 -4.20 -0.23 -9.24
N MET A 69 -3.58 -0.10 -8.06
CA MET A 69 -2.92 -1.18 -7.32
C MET A 69 -2.71 -0.78 -5.86
N CYS A 70 -2.65 -1.76 -4.97
CA CYS A 70 -2.25 -1.60 -3.58
C CYS A 70 -1.28 -2.72 -3.20
N GLY A 71 -0.06 -2.36 -2.76
CA GLY A 71 0.97 -3.32 -2.37
C GLY A 71 0.57 -4.23 -1.19
N ASN A 72 -0.20 -3.70 -0.24
CA ASN A 72 -0.77 -4.48 0.86
C ASN A 72 -1.88 -5.40 0.36
N GLY A 73 -2.81 -4.88 -0.42
CA GLY A 73 -3.96 -5.63 -0.95
C GLY A 73 -3.56 -6.78 -1.87
N ILE A 74 -2.55 -6.59 -2.75
CA ILE A 74 -2.11 -7.66 -3.64
C ILE A 74 -1.45 -8.82 -2.87
N ARG A 75 -0.76 -8.54 -1.74
CA ARG A 75 -0.24 -9.60 -0.87
C ARG A 75 -1.38 -10.39 -0.21
N VAL A 76 -2.43 -9.71 0.25
CA VAL A 76 -3.61 -10.35 0.85
C VAL A 76 -4.36 -11.20 -0.19
N MET A 77 -4.56 -10.69 -1.40
CA MET A 77 -5.11 -11.47 -2.51
C MET A 77 -4.27 -12.70 -2.83
N ALA A 78 -2.95 -12.56 -2.90
CA ALA A 78 -2.05 -13.67 -3.20
C ALA A 78 -2.09 -14.75 -2.10
N ARG A 79 -2.12 -14.33 -0.83
CA ARG A 79 -2.32 -15.24 0.32
C ARG A 79 -3.63 -16.00 0.20
N TYR A 80 -4.73 -15.31 -0.13
CA TYR A 80 -6.03 -15.93 -0.35
C TYR A 80 -5.97 -17.01 -1.44
N LEU A 81 -5.37 -16.70 -2.59
CA LEU A 81 -5.26 -17.65 -3.70
C LEU A 81 -4.52 -18.92 -3.32
N VAL A 82 -3.45 -18.81 -2.53
CA VAL A 82 -2.64 -19.97 -2.10
C VAL A 82 -3.35 -20.74 -0.98
N GLU A 83 -3.82 -20.10 0.07
CA GLU A 83 -4.45 -20.78 1.22
C GLU A 83 -5.78 -21.45 0.86
N LYS A 84 -6.54 -20.88 -0.09
CA LYS A 84 -7.79 -21.49 -0.58
C LYS A 84 -7.57 -22.51 -1.72
N GLY A 85 -6.30 -22.75 -2.11
CA GLY A 85 -5.95 -23.77 -3.10
C GLY A 85 -6.27 -23.39 -4.55
N HIS A 86 -6.46 -22.10 -4.84
CA HIS A 86 -6.73 -21.63 -6.20
C HIS A 86 -5.45 -21.43 -7.03
N GLN A 87 -4.32 -21.31 -6.36
CA GLN A 87 -2.99 -21.13 -6.95
C GLN A 87 -1.95 -21.90 -6.10
N PRO A 88 -1.05 -22.69 -6.68
CA PRO A 88 0.09 -23.24 -5.94
C PRO A 88 0.96 -22.15 -5.35
N GLU A 89 1.59 -22.44 -4.20
CA GLU A 89 2.66 -21.59 -3.67
C GLU A 89 3.81 -21.44 -4.67
N GLY A 90 4.60 -20.38 -4.52
CA GLY A 90 5.77 -20.13 -5.38
C GLY A 90 5.77 -18.77 -6.03
N ILE A 91 6.29 -18.70 -7.25
CA ILE A 91 6.36 -17.45 -8.02
C ILE A 91 5.25 -17.46 -9.07
N PHE A 92 4.41 -16.44 -9.02
CA PHE A 92 3.37 -16.21 -10.03
C PHE A 92 3.09 -14.72 -10.20
N ALA A 93 2.22 -14.40 -11.15
CA ALA A 93 1.88 -13.01 -11.43
C ALA A 93 0.38 -12.76 -11.33
N ILE A 94 0.03 -11.54 -10.90
CA ILE A 94 -1.34 -11.03 -10.83
C ILE A 94 -1.40 -9.76 -11.69
N ASN A 95 -2.40 -9.67 -12.56
CA ASN A 95 -2.69 -8.46 -13.31
C ASN A 95 -3.42 -7.45 -12.42
N THR A 96 -3.08 -6.19 -12.59
CA THR A 96 -3.73 -5.06 -11.92
C THR A 96 -4.02 -3.97 -12.96
N ARG A 97 -4.67 -2.87 -12.58
CA ARG A 97 -4.81 -1.70 -13.46
C ARG A 97 -3.47 -0.98 -13.69
N ASP A 98 -2.50 -1.17 -12.75
CA ASP A 98 -1.11 -0.71 -12.88
C ASP A 98 -0.19 -1.82 -13.47
N GLY A 99 -0.74 -2.65 -14.37
CA GLY A 99 0.01 -3.69 -15.07
C GLY A 99 0.22 -4.99 -14.28
N LEU A 100 1.16 -5.79 -14.78
CA LEU A 100 1.47 -7.12 -14.24
C LEU A 100 2.43 -7.00 -13.05
N LYS A 101 2.06 -7.61 -11.93
CA LYS A 101 2.91 -7.67 -10.73
C LYS A 101 3.36 -9.11 -10.49
N HIS A 102 4.66 -9.30 -10.31
CA HIS A 102 5.26 -10.58 -9.95
C HIS A 102 5.39 -10.71 -8.44
N LEU A 103 4.97 -11.86 -7.91
CA LEU A 103 5.00 -12.14 -6.48
C LEU A 103 5.74 -13.46 -6.21
N ARG A 104 6.40 -13.52 -5.05
CA ARG A 104 6.84 -14.77 -4.42
C ARG A 104 5.97 -15.00 -3.20
N VAL A 105 5.19 -16.08 -3.23
CA VAL A 105 4.16 -16.38 -2.23
C VAL A 105 4.46 -17.75 -1.62
N PRO A 106 5.13 -17.81 -0.47
CA PRO A 106 5.31 -19.05 0.27
C PRO A 106 4.01 -19.47 0.96
N LEU A 107 3.88 -20.75 1.31
CA LEU A 107 2.72 -21.27 2.06
C LEU A 107 2.59 -20.59 3.43
N VAL A 108 3.69 -20.41 4.09
CA VAL A 108 3.86 -19.63 5.33
C VAL A 108 4.93 -18.56 5.08
N ASP A 109 5.12 -17.63 5.99
CA ASP A 109 6.03 -16.49 5.89
C ASP A 109 5.51 -15.32 5.02
N ASP A 110 6.32 -14.28 4.96
CA ASP A 110 6.02 -13.03 4.27
C ASP A 110 6.00 -13.18 2.74
N ILE A 111 5.16 -12.40 2.09
CA ILE A 111 4.99 -12.35 0.65
C ILE A 111 5.79 -11.20 0.08
N SER A 112 6.55 -11.47 -0.99
CA SER A 112 7.28 -10.46 -1.73
C SER A 112 6.54 -10.10 -3.01
N VAL A 113 6.47 -8.80 -3.33
CA VAL A 113 5.89 -8.27 -4.57
C VAL A 113 6.85 -7.27 -5.23
N ASN A 114 7.03 -7.41 -6.54
CA ASN A 114 7.76 -6.42 -7.32
C ASN A 114 6.86 -5.18 -7.51
N MET A 115 7.30 -4.05 -6.94
CA MET A 115 6.56 -2.77 -6.97
C MET A 115 6.91 -1.91 -8.19
N GLY A 116 7.92 -2.31 -8.97
CA GLY A 116 8.43 -1.54 -10.09
C GLY A 116 9.55 -0.58 -9.72
N GLN A 117 9.81 0.36 -10.61
CA GLN A 117 10.90 1.32 -10.46
C GLN A 117 10.54 2.42 -9.47
N VAL A 118 11.52 2.79 -8.64
CA VAL A 118 11.44 3.93 -7.72
C VAL A 118 12.42 5.00 -8.20
N THR A 119 11.95 6.24 -8.33
CA THR A 119 12.72 7.34 -8.94
C THR A 119 12.82 8.52 -7.97
N ASP A 120 14.02 9.07 -7.83
CA ASP A 120 14.24 10.38 -7.23
C ASP A 120 14.00 11.46 -8.29
N GLU A 121 13.00 12.30 -8.09
CA GLU A 121 12.66 13.40 -9.01
C GLU A 121 13.64 14.58 -8.89
N ALA A 122 14.63 14.47 -7.99
CA ALA A 122 15.72 15.44 -7.78
C ALA A 122 15.26 16.88 -7.50
N GLU A 123 13.98 17.09 -7.23
CA GLU A 123 13.41 18.38 -6.86
C GLU A 123 13.46 18.60 -5.35
N ALA A 124 13.98 19.73 -4.93
CA ALA A 124 13.99 20.11 -3.52
C ALA A 124 12.58 20.47 -3.04
N ILE A 125 12.10 19.74 -2.04
CA ILE A 125 10.78 19.94 -1.45
C ILE A 125 10.89 20.27 0.03
N THR A 126 9.84 20.89 0.57
CA THR A 126 9.64 21.04 2.02
C THR A 126 8.25 20.57 2.39
N ALA A 127 8.10 20.02 3.60
CA ALA A 127 6.79 19.75 4.19
C ALA A 127 6.67 20.46 5.54
N ALA A 128 5.48 20.93 5.83
CA ALA A 128 5.17 21.63 7.08
C ALA A 128 3.93 21.02 7.75
N THR A 129 4.03 20.75 9.04
CA THR A 129 2.93 20.38 9.93
C THR A 129 3.29 20.75 11.36
N ASN A 130 2.31 20.91 12.24
CA ASN A 130 2.50 21.19 13.68
C ASN A 130 3.49 22.33 13.98
N GLY A 131 3.55 23.38 13.12
CA GLY A 131 4.45 24.52 13.29
C GLY A 131 5.92 24.28 12.91
N HIS A 132 6.27 23.08 12.46
CA HIS A 132 7.59 22.71 11.99
C HIS A 132 7.65 22.68 10.45
N ILE A 133 8.84 22.89 9.89
CA ILE A 133 9.13 22.79 8.45
C ILE A 133 10.39 21.97 8.28
N TRP A 134 10.35 20.98 7.39
CA TRP A 134 11.48 20.11 7.06
C TRP A 134 11.74 20.10 5.56
N ASN A 135 12.99 19.89 5.19
CA ASN A 135 13.36 19.50 3.82
C ASN A 135 13.02 18.02 3.61
N GLY A 136 12.69 17.65 2.39
CA GLY A 136 12.33 16.28 2.03
C GLY A 136 12.84 15.86 0.68
N TYR A 137 12.57 14.60 0.35
CA TYR A 137 12.85 13.95 -0.93
C TYR A 137 11.56 13.79 -1.72
N ASN A 138 11.61 14.15 -3.00
CA ASN A 138 10.51 13.94 -3.95
C ASN A 138 10.74 12.61 -4.67
N ILE A 139 10.00 11.59 -4.28
CA ILE A 139 10.18 10.21 -4.79
C ILE A 139 8.92 9.78 -5.54
N SER A 140 9.09 9.12 -6.68
CA SER A 140 8.01 8.51 -7.45
C SER A 140 8.10 6.98 -7.40
N VAL A 141 6.95 6.35 -7.17
CA VAL A 141 6.74 4.89 -7.28
C VAL A 141 5.55 4.63 -8.23
N GLY A 142 5.49 5.41 -9.32
CA GLY A 142 4.31 5.54 -10.18
C GLY A 142 3.29 6.55 -9.66
N ASN A 143 3.32 6.86 -8.38
CA ASN A 143 2.59 7.94 -7.70
C ASN A 143 3.57 8.78 -6.84
N PRO A 144 3.23 10.04 -6.52
CA PRO A 144 4.15 10.96 -5.85
C PRO A 144 4.22 10.74 -4.34
N HIS A 145 5.44 10.80 -3.80
CA HIS A 145 5.75 10.69 -2.37
C HIS A 145 6.70 11.79 -1.92
N ALA A 146 6.37 12.45 -0.82
CA ALA A 146 7.23 13.40 -0.12
C ALA A 146 7.78 12.73 1.15
N VAL A 147 9.03 12.32 1.14
CA VAL A 147 9.67 11.62 2.26
C VAL A 147 10.45 12.60 3.11
N ILE A 148 10.09 12.72 4.38
CA ILE A 148 10.57 13.71 5.34
C ILE A 148 11.27 13.02 6.50
N PHE A 149 12.57 13.30 6.68
CA PHE A 149 13.32 12.80 7.83
C PHE A 149 13.15 13.71 9.02
N VAL A 150 12.72 13.13 10.15
CA VAL A 150 12.53 13.84 11.42
C VAL A 150 13.45 13.24 12.51
N ASN A 151 13.83 14.06 13.47
CA ASN A 151 14.61 13.59 14.61
C ASN A 151 13.72 12.96 15.69
N ASP A 152 12.50 13.47 15.83
CA ASP A 152 11.50 12.97 16.75
C ASP A 152 10.13 12.92 16.08
N MET A 153 9.46 11.76 16.17
CA MET A 153 8.13 11.56 15.62
C MET A 153 7.06 12.40 16.34
N SER A 154 7.32 12.85 17.55
CA SER A 154 6.40 13.75 18.27
C SER A 154 6.32 15.16 17.67
N ASP A 155 7.35 15.59 16.93
CA ASP A 155 7.37 16.91 16.28
C ASP A 155 6.30 17.06 15.19
N ILE A 156 5.87 15.95 14.58
CA ILE A 156 4.87 15.97 13.50
C ILE A 156 3.43 16.16 14.02
N GLY A 157 3.21 15.98 15.34
CA GLY A 157 1.89 16.08 15.97
C GLY A 157 0.89 15.04 15.44
N ASP A 158 -0.40 15.39 15.51
CA ASP A 158 -1.48 14.59 14.95
C ASP A 158 -1.63 14.92 13.47
N LEU A 159 -1.60 13.91 12.60
CA LEU A 159 -1.80 14.05 11.16
C LEU A 159 -3.30 14.08 10.79
N ASN A 160 -4.09 14.91 11.49
CA ASN A 160 -5.52 15.08 11.20
C ASN A 160 -5.76 15.91 9.92
N GLU A 161 -4.80 16.78 9.59
CA GLU A 161 -4.85 17.64 8.41
C GLU A 161 -3.67 17.32 7.48
N PRO A 162 -3.85 17.52 6.15
CA PRO A 162 -2.77 17.23 5.21
C PRO A 162 -1.57 18.16 5.46
N PRO A 163 -0.35 17.61 5.57
CA PRO A 163 0.86 18.41 5.62
C PRO A 163 0.99 19.31 4.39
N VAL A 164 1.49 20.54 4.60
CA VAL A 164 1.69 21.48 3.49
C VAL A 164 3.00 21.21 2.80
N VAL A 165 2.96 20.67 1.59
CA VAL A 165 4.16 20.40 0.78
C VAL A 165 4.39 21.55 -0.22
N ARG A 166 5.65 21.90 -0.43
CA ARG A 166 6.07 22.92 -1.39
C ARG A 166 7.26 22.42 -2.24
N PRO A 167 7.38 22.84 -3.53
CA PRO A 167 6.42 23.72 -4.24
C PRO A 167 5.09 22.98 -4.52
N ARG A 168 3.98 23.70 -4.50
CA ARG A 168 2.65 23.12 -4.72
C ARG A 168 2.43 22.67 -6.15
N ASP A 169 3.07 23.35 -7.08
CA ASP A 169 2.90 23.07 -8.53
C ASP A 169 3.46 21.71 -8.93
N SER A 170 4.36 21.12 -8.12
CA SER A 170 4.88 19.76 -8.32
C SER A 170 3.84 18.68 -8.02
N TYR A 171 2.77 19.03 -7.31
CA TYR A 171 1.76 18.07 -6.86
C TYR A 171 0.34 18.59 -7.12
N PRO A 172 -0.08 18.77 -8.38
CA PRO A 172 -1.39 19.35 -8.72
C PRO A 172 -2.58 18.52 -8.19
N GLU A 173 -2.39 17.21 -8.06
CA GLU A 173 -3.39 16.28 -7.53
C GLU A 173 -3.13 15.85 -6.07
N GLY A 174 -2.15 16.51 -5.39
CA GLY A 174 -1.71 16.14 -4.06
C GLY A 174 -0.63 15.06 -4.04
N VAL A 175 -0.10 14.77 -2.86
CA VAL A 175 1.06 13.90 -2.62
C VAL A 175 0.87 13.10 -1.34
N ASN A 176 1.42 11.87 -1.30
CA ASN A 176 1.55 11.10 -0.06
C ASN A 176 2.76 11.66 0.71
N VAL A 177 2.64 11.82 2.02
CA VAL A 177 3.70 12.40 2.85
C VAL A 177 4.10 11.38 3.91
N GLU A 178 5.34 10.91 3.82
CA GLU A 178 5.93 9.98 4.76
C GLU A 178 6.88 10.71 5.71
N PHE A 179 6.58 10.71 6.99
CA PHE A 179 7.49 11.16 8.05
C PHE A 179 8.25 9.96 8.58
N VAL A 180 9.57 10.04 8.59
CA VAL A 180 10.42 8.90 8.90
C VAL A 180 11.55 9.25 9.85
N LYS A 181 11.87 8.30 10.72
CA LYS A 181 13.01 8.37 11.62
C LYS A 181 13.86 7.13 11.45
N ILE A 182 15.15 7.32 11.12
CA ILE A 182 16.09 6.21 11.08
C ILE A 182 16.40 5.80 12.52
N SER A 183 16.20 4.53 12.81
CA SER A 183 16.56 3.88 14.07
C SER A 183 17.95 3.24 13.98
N GLU A 184 18.18 2.07 14.56
CA GLU A 184 19.46 1.37 14.47
C GLU A 184 19.63 0.63 13.13
N GLY A 185 20.82 0.71 12.54
CA GLY A 185 21.16 0.03 11.29
C GLY A 185 20.29 0.51 10.12
N ASN A 186 19.69 -0.43 9.40
CA ASN A 186 18.82 -0.16 8.27
C ASN A 186 17.32 -0.22 8.66
N THR A 187 16.96 0.26 9.85
CA THR A 187 15.59 0.24 10.36
C THR A 187 15.04 1.66 10.43
N ILE A 188 13.80 1.83 10.00
CA ILE A 188 13.10 3.12 9.91
C ILE A 188 11.72 2.97 10.55
N ASP A 189 11.38 3.89 11.43
CA ASP A 189 10.01 4.10 11.88
C ASP A 189 9.33 5.12 10.94
N MET A 190 8.06 4.86 10.57
CA MET A 190 7.33 5.65 9.58
C MET A 190 5.92 5.96 10.05
N ARG A 191 5.46 7.18 9.78
CA ARG A 191 4.03 7.55 9.72
C ARG A 191 3.74 8.16 8.36
N VAL A 192 2.53 7.94 7.83
CA VAL A 192 2.16 8.39 6.49
C VAL A 192 0.81 9.07 6.49
N PHE A 193 0.72 10.20 5.79
CA PHE A 193 -0.52 10.82 5.38
C PHE A 193 -0.74 10.54 3.89
N GLU A 194 -1.71 9.68 3.59
CA GLU A 194 -2.01 9.30 2.21
C GLU A 194 -2.97 10.30 1.56
N ARG A 195 -2.68 10.63 0.31
CA ARG A 195 -3.51 11.47 -0.54
C ARG A 195 -4.94 10.92 -0.64
N GLY A 196 -5.92 11.70 -0.19
CA GLY A 196 -7.33 11.33 -0.24
C GLY A 196 -7.83 10.41 0.88
N SER A 197 -6.92 9.86 1.72
CA SER A 197 -7.28 8.92 2.80
C SER A 197 -6.96 9.44 4.19
N GLY A 198 -6.02 10.39 4.31
CA GLY A 198 -5.54 10.85 5.60
C GLY A 198 -4.42 9.99 6.18
N GLU A 199 -4.21 10.03 7.50
CA GLU A 199 -3.23 9.16 8.13
C GLU A 199 -3.69 7.71 8.08
N THR A 200 -2.84 6.83 7.52
CA THR A 200 -3.09 5.39 7.45
C THR A 200 -2.02 4.61 8.20
N ARG A 201 -2.32 3.36 8.50
CA ARG A 201 -1.41 2.53 9.28
C ARG A 201 -0.29 1.90 8.46
N SER A 202 -0.41 1.89 7.12
CA SER A 202 0.62 1.34 6.23
C SER A 202 0.33 1.72 4.78
N CYS A 203 1.35 2.22 4.06
CA CYS A 203 1.32 2.51 2.63
C CYS A 203 2.44 1.75 1.92
N GLY A 204 2.09 0.84 0.99
CA GLY A 204 3.07 -0.01 0.30
C GLY A 204 4.01 0.76 -0.63
N THR A 205 3.48 1.70 -1.44
CA THR A 205 4.30 2.57 -2.30
C THR A 205 5.12 3.56 -1.48
N GLY A 206 4.52 4.15 -0.42
CA GLY A 206 5.23 5.02 0.51
C GLY A 206 6.43 4.32 1.17
N THR A 207 6.25 3.05 1.56
CA THR A 207 7.35 2.24 2.12
C THR A 207 8.50 2.07 1.11
N CYS A 208 8.20 1.87 -0.19
CA CYS A 208 9.22 1.80 -1.24
C CYS A 208 9.92 3.15 -1.47
N ALA A 209 9.16 4.24 -1.45
CA ALA A 209 9.71 5.60 -1.54
C ALA A 209 10.68 5.90 -0.39
N VAL A 210 10.30 5.53 0.84
CA VAL A 210 11.13 5.68 2.05
C VAL A 210 12.45 4.94 1.91
N ALA A 211 12.45 3.72 1.37
CA ALA A 211 13.69 2.95 1.20
C ALA A 211 14.70 3.62 0.25
N LEU A 212 14.23 4.19 -0.86
CA LEU A 212 15.11 4.96 -1.76
C LEU A 212 15.60 6.25 -1.09
N ALA A 213 14.67 7.03 -0.51
CA ALA A 213 15.01 8.27 0.19
C ALA A 213 16.03 8.05 1.31
N ALA A 214 15.91 6.96 2.09
CA ALA A 214 16.85 6.60 3.14
C ALA A 214 18.24 6.24 2.59
N THR A 215 18.29 5.54 1.46
CA THR A 215 19.56 5.24 0.78
C THR A 215 20.26 6.52 0.34
N LEU A 216 19.51 7.48 -0.22
CA LEU A 216 20.05 8.80 -0.61
C LEU A 216 20.47 9.62 0.63
N HIS A 217 19.64 9.67 1.65
CA HIS A 217 19.87 10.42 2.88
C HIS A 217 21.15 9.98 3.60
N THR A 218 21.39 8.69 3.65
CA THR A 218 22.58 8.10 4.27
C THR A 218 23.81 8.07 3.32
N LYS A 219 23.67 8.60 2.10
CA LYS A 219 24.70 8.53 1.04
C LYS A 219 25.12 7.09 0.72
N GLY A 220 24.18 6.16 0.88
CA GLY A 220 24.34 4.74 0.55
C GLY A 220 24.39 4.51 -0.95
N LYS A 221 24.56 3.24 -1.33
CA LYS A 221 24.56 2.79 -2.71
C LYS A 221 23.56 1.67 -2.90
N LEU A 222 23.01 1.56 -4.10
CA LEU A 222 22.20 0.42 -4.50
C LEU A 222 23.10 -0.76 -4.92
N PRO A 223 22.68 -2.02 -4.67
CA PRO A 223 21.43 -2.41 -4.05
C PRO A 223 21.41 -2.12 -2.54
N ALA A 224 20.20 -1.87 -2.01
CA ALA A 224 19.99 -1.58 -0.59
C ALA A 224 18.76 -2.31 -0.05
N THR A 225 18.79 -2.68 1.23
CA THR A 225 17.65 -3.29 1.93
C THR A 225 17.36 -2.51 3.19
N TRP A 226 16.09 -2.17 3.39
CA TRP A 226 15.59 -1.44 4.53
C TRP A 226 14.45 -2.17 5.21
N ILE A 227 14.43 -2.12 6.55
CA ILE A 227 13.30 -2.52 7.38
C ILE A 227 12.52 -1.27 7.73
N ILE A 228 11.24 -1.24 7.42
CA ILE A 228 10.39 -0.08 7.64
C ILE A 228 9.22 -0.50 8.50
N ASN A 229 9.01 0.23 9.58
CA ASN A 229 8.00 -0.01 10.60
C ASN A 229 6.93 1.08 10.56
N PRO A 230 5.94 1.03 9.65
CA PRO A 230 4.73 1.80 9.82
C PRO A 230 3.94 1.27 11.04
N PRO A 231 2.97 2.03 11.59
CA PRO A 231 2.18 1.61 12.74
C PRO A 231 1.48 0.26 12.58
N GLY A 232 1.21 -0.16 11.34
CA GLY A 232 0.53 -1.42 11.02
C GLY A 232 1.43 -2.66 11.04
N GLY A 233 2.76 -2.50 11.18
CA GLY A 233 3.67 -3.65 11.28
C GLY A 233 4.94 -3.50 10.44
N ARG A 234 5.79 -4.53 10.48
CA ARG A 234 7.09 -4.55 9.83
C ARG A 234 6.98 -4.90 8.34
N LEU A 235 7.67 -4.13 7.53
CA LEU A 235 7.88 -4.36 6.10
C LEU A 235 9.37 -4.37 5.79
N GLU A 236 9.75 -5.08 4.74
CA GLU A 236 11.10 -5.06 4.19
C GLU A 236 11.05 -4.58 2.75
N VAL A 237 11.93 -3.68 2.37
CA VAL A 237 12.10 -3.25 0.97
C VAL A 237 13.53 -3.49 0.54
N ASN A 238 13.67 -4.25 -0.53
CA ASN A 238 14.92 -4.37 -1.28
C ASN A 238 14.81 -3.52 -2.54
N ILE A 239 15.81 -2.64 -2.78
CA ILE A 239 15.95 -1.89 -4.02
C ILE A 239 17.18 -2.43 -4.74
N ASP A 240 17.01 -2.93 -5.95
CA ASP A 240 18.10 -3.48 -6.77
C ASP A 240 19.01 -2.40 -7.38
N GLY A 241 20.05 -2.82 -8.10
CA GLY A 241 20.98 -1.90 -8.76
C GLY A 241 20.38 -1.07 -9.91
N HIS A 242 19.13 -1.35 -10.30
CA HIS A 242 18.36 -0.65 -11.34
C HIS A 242 17.20 0.15 -10.77
N SER A 243 17.18 0.35 -9.45
CA SER A 243 16.11 1.05 -8.71
C SER A 243 14.75 0.37 -8.76
N ASN A 244 14.66 -0.95 -9.00
CA ASN A 244 13.42 -1.67 -8.84
C ASN A 244 13.22 -2.08 -7.38
N ALA A 245 12.04 -1.80 -6.82
CA ALA A 245 11.70 -2.14 -5.45
C ALA A 245 10.98 -3.48 -5.38
N THR A 246 11.38 -4.31 -4.41
CA THR A 246 10.65 -5.49 -3.96
C THR A 246 10.20 -5.24 -2.53
N LEU A 247 8.88 -5.22 -2.33
CA LEU A 247 8.23 -5.07 -1.03
C LEU A 247 7.92 -6.45 -0.46
N THR A 248 8.37 -6.73 0.75
CA THR A 248 8.11 -7.99 1.47
C THR A 248 7.42 -7.69 2.79
N GLY A 249 6.34 -8.43 3.08
CA GLY A 249 5.63 -8.28 4.32
C GLY A 249 4.49 -9.26 4.51
N PRO A 250 3.86 -9.25 5.68
CA PRO A 250 2.81 -10.19 6.04
C PRO A 250 1.52 -9.94 5.25
N ALA A 251 0.73 -11.01 5.16
CA ALA A 251 -0.64 -10.98 4.67
C ALA A 251 -1.44 -12.02 5.46
N ILE A 252 -2.53 -11.59 6.08
CA ILE A 252 -3.32 -12.39 7.02
C ILE A 252 -4.76 -12.43 6.57
N LEU A 253 -5.33 -13.64 6.44
CA LEU A 253 -6.77 -13.85 6.31
C LEU A 253 -7.36 -14.02 7.70
N VAL A 254 -8.32 -13.19 8.06
CA VAL A 254 -8.83 -13.12 9.44
C VAL A 254 -10.08 -13.96 9.62
N ARG A 255 -11.08 -13.77 8.73
CA ARG A 255 -12.39 -14.42 8.85
C ARG A 255 -13.19 -14.31 7.56
N ASP A 256 -14.15 -15.21 7.40
CA ASP A 256 -15.18 -15.05 6.37
C ASP A 256 -16.30 -14.13 6.88
N VAL A 257 -16.90 -13.35 5.99
CA VAL A 257 -17.94 -12.35 6.26
C VAL A 257 -19.08 -12.48 5.24
N ASP A 258 -20.33 -12.32 5.70
CA ASP A 258 -21.47 -12.31 4.79
C ASP A 258 -21.79 -10.88 4.34
N ILE A 259 -21.63 -10.63 3.05
CA ILE A 259 -21.93 -9.36 2.41
C ILE A 259 -23.26 -9.32 1.66
N SER A 260 -24.09 -10.39 1.76
CA SER A 260 -25.36 -10.54 1.00
C SER A 260 -26.28 -9.33 1.18
N ARG A 261 -26.38 -8.80 2.40
CA ARG A 261 -27.28 -7.68 2.73
C ARG A 261 -26.95 -6.38 1.98
N PHE A 262 -25.70 -6.23 1.50
CA PHE A 262 -25.24 -5.03 0.79
C PHE A 262 -25.42 -5.14 -0.73
N LEU A 263 -25.78 -6.33 -1.22
CA LEU A 263 -25.93 -6.62 -2.65
C LEU A 263 -27.40 -6.63 -3.12
N ILE A 264 -28.33 -6.40 -2.21
CA ILE A 264 -29.77 -6.31 -2.52
C ILE A 264 -30.00 -4.92 -3.13
N GLU A 265 -30.67 -4.87 -4.28
CA GLU A 265 -31.12 -3.63 -4.94
C GLU A 265 -32.21 -2.92 -4.16
#